data_f316736af36697f44c0b8fd539132db7
#
_entry.id   f316736af36697f44c0b8fd539132db7
#
_cell.length_a   1.000
_cell.length_b   1.000
_cell.length_c   1.000
_cell.angle_alpha   90.00
_cell.angle_beta   90.00
_cell.angle_gamma   90.00
#
_symmetry.space_group_name_H-M   'P 1'
#
loop_
_entity.id
_entity.type
_entity.pdbx_description
1 polymer ?
#
loop_
_entity_poly.entity_id
_entity_poly.type
_entity_poly.pdbx_seq_one_letter_code
_entity_poly.pdbx_strand_id
1 'polypeptide(L)'
;MTTTETRPAAKSPARRQVAGGRRHGRIKEPKPSVRLGIRMRRNWQLYAMLALPLIWLAIFAYWPMYGVIIAFKDYNVVSGIWGSPWAGFKYFDRFIESYQFWKLIKNTVFLHVYELVATFPLPIILALCLNTVRKKWFSRSAQLITYAPHFISTVVVVGLIVVLTNPNTGVSNQLLGLFGIGPVDLMGDSGMFRHLYVWSGAWQTMGFSAIIYLAALTSVPPELHEAAIVDGASRLRRVWHIDLPAIVPVAVILLILNIGSILSVGFEKVLLMQNSLNLDTAEVIDTYVYKIGLASAVPQFSYATAIGLFRSVIGLVLLVLANTFARRFAKSSLW
;
A
#
# COMPACT_ATOMS: atom_id res chain seq x y z
N MET A 1 -23.09 77.67 -48.02
CA MET A 1 -21.84 77.70 -48.77
C MET A 1 -20.84 76.83 -47.97
N THR A 2 -20.58 75.64 -48.47
CA THR A 2 -19.26 75.00 -48.47
C THR A 2 -19.45 73.55 -48.95
N THR A 3 -18.79 73.31 -49.97
CA THR A 3 -18.82 72.19 -50.92
C THR A 3 -18.37 70.85 -50.32
N THR A 4 -19.16 69.79 -50.59
CA THR A 4 -18.85 68.40 -50.35
C THR A 4 -17.99 67.86 -51.50
N GLU A 5 -16.72 67.57 -51.22
CA GLU A 5 -15.83 66.84 -52.14
C GLU A 5 -15.99 65.32 -51.94
N THR A 6 -16.54 64.66 -52.96
CA THR A 6 -16.62 63.24 -53.13
C THR A 6 -15.32 62.67 -53.69
N ARG A 7 -14.63 61.82 -52.94
CA ARG A 7 -13.39 61.12 -53.32
C ARG A 7 -13.77 59.76 -54.02
N PRO A 8 -13.22 59.47 -55.19
CA PRO A 8 -13.59 58.27 -55.95
C PRO A 8 -12.91 57.02 -55.39
N ALA A 9 -13.64 55.89 -55.46
CA ALA A 9 -13.25 54.57 -55.04
C ALA A 9 -12.05 53.99 -55.80
N ALA A 10 -11.03 53.55 -55.09
CA ALA A 10 -9.86 52.87 -55.63
C ALA A 10 -10.19 51.42 -55.99
N LYS A 11 -9.94 51.08 -57.25
CA LYS A 11 -10.06 49.73 -57.79
C LYS A 11 -9.02 48.79 -57.16
N SER A 12 -9.50 47.66 -56.60
CA SER A 12 -8.70 46.55 -56.11
C SER A 12 -7.96 45.84 -57.25
N PRO A 13 -6.66 45.57 -57.15
CA PRO A 13 -5.95 44.80 -58.18
C PRO A 13 -6.25 43.29 -58.07
N ALA A 14 -6.48 42.70 -59.22
CA ALA A 14 -6.75 41.29 -59.45
C ALA A 14 -5.68 40.37 -58.84
N ARG A 15 -6.13 39.44 -58.03
CA ARG A 15 -5.34 38.36 -57.40
C ARG A 15 -4.85 37.38 -58.48
N ARG A 16 -3.59 37.48 -58.86
CA ARG A 16 -2.90 36.51 -59.72
C ARG A 16 -2.76 35.21 -58.94
N GLN A 17 -3.50 34.16 -59.33
CA GLN A 17 -3.29 32.80 -58.88
C GLN A 17 -1.95 32.29 -59.44
N VAL A 18 -0.94 32.23 -58.55
CA VAL A 18 0.29 31.50 -58.85
C VAL A 18 0.07 30.05 -58.46
N ALA A 19 -0.23 29.21 -59.43
CA ALA A 19 -0.18 27.75 -59.30
C ALA A 19 1.27 27.31 -59.18
N GLY A 20 1.76 27.25 -57.94
CA GLY A 20 3.05 26.73 -57.58
C GLY A 20 2.87 25.52 -56.67
N GLY A 21 2.72 24.34 -57.25
CA GLY A 21 2.73 23.06 -56.52
C GLY A 21 4.04 22.85 -55.79
N ARG A 22 4.19 23.35 -54.56
CA ARG A 22 5.22 22.90 -53.63
C ARG A 22 4.81 21.54 -53.12
N ARG A 23 5.33 20.46 -53.73
CA ARG A 23 5.40 19.13 -53.10
C ARG A 23 6.06 19.32 -51.75
N HIS A 24 5.24 19.24 -50.68
CA HIS A 24 5.76 19.03 -49.33
C HIS A 24 6.52 17.71 -49.34
N GLY A 25 7.83 17.80 -49.53
CA GLY A 25 8.70 16.68 -49.22
C GLY A 25 8.44 16.24 -47.79
N ARG A 26 7.83 15.09 -47.59
CA ARG A 26 7.80 14.44 -46.29
C ARG A 26 9.22 14.40 -45.79
N ILE A 27 9.55 15.25 -44.82
CA ILE A 27 10.77 15.16 -44.06
C ILE A 27 10.67 13.80 -43.38
N LYS A 28 11.39 12.82 -43.91
CA LYS A 28 11.57 11.53 -43.24
C LYS A 28 12.30 11.84 -41.95
N GLU A 29 11.56 11.80 -40.82
CA GLU A 29 12.19 11.79 -39.50
C GLU A 29 13.26 10.70 -39.50
N PRO A 30 14.52 11.04 -39.19
CA PRO A 30 15.57 10.04 -39.15
C PRO A 30 15.20 9.05 -38.05
N LYS A 31 14.94 7.77 -38.43
CA LYS A 31 14.81 6.68 -37.49
C LYS A 31 16.01 6.73 -36.54
N PRO A 32 15.81 6.75 -35.22
CA PRO A 32 16.92 6.83 -34.29
C PRO A 32 17.64 5.47 -34.17
N SER A 33 18.40 5.13 -35.20
CA SER A 33 19.40 4.07 -35.13
C SER A 33 20.71 4.58 -34.55
N VAL A 34 20.62 5.34 -33.46
CA VAL A 34 21.81 5.61 -32.65
C VAL A 34 22.15 4.30 -31.97
N ARG A 35 23.26 3.67 -32.40
CA ARG A 35 23.75 2.40 -31.89
C ARG A 35 23.68 2.41 -30.36
N LEU A 36 22.99 1.43 -29.78
CA LEU A 36 22.72 1.34 -28.33
C LEU A 36 24.03 1.56 -27.52
N GLY A 37 25.14 1.05 -28.00
CA GLY A 37 26.47 1.20 -27.39
C GLY A 37 26.97 2.66 -27.28
N ILE A 38 26.64 3.53 -28.26
CA ILE A 38 27.04 4.95 -28.20
C ILE A 38 26.22 5.69 -27.13
N ARG A 39 24.94 5.39 -27.01
CA ARG A 39 24.08 5.94 -25.95
C ARG A 39 24.49 5.43 -24.57
N MET A 40 24.80 4.16 -24.43
CA MET A 40 25.32 3.58 -23.17
C MET A 40 26.63 4.26 -22.76
N ARG A 41 27.57 4.41 -23.69
CA ARG A 41 28.89 5.03 -23.38
C ARG A 41 28.74 6.51 -23.03
N ARG A 42 27.81 7.23 -23.65
CA ARG A 42 27.56 8.65 -23.32
C ARG A 42 26.88 8.82 -21.96
N ASN A 43 26.05 7.87 -21.55
CA ASN A 43 25.24 7.93 -20.31
C ASN A 43 25.74 6.92 -19.26
N TRP A 44 27.03 6.53 -19.30
CA TRP A 44 27.60 5.51 -18.42
C TRP A 44 27.39 5.79 -16.93
N GLN A 45 27.37 7.08 -16.54
CA GLN A 45 27.13 7.53 -15.18
C GLN A 45 25.74 7.09 -14.68
N LEU A 46 24.70 7.22 -15.54
CA LEU A 46 23.34 6.77 -15.19
C LEU A 46 23.28 5.25 -15.02
N TYR A 47 24.00 4.50 -15.88
CA TYR A 47 24.07 3.05 -15.73
C TYR A 47 24.88 2.63 -14.50
N ALA A 48 25.95 3.35 -14.16
CA ALA A 48 26.71 3.10 -12.95
C ALA A 48 25.87 3.36 -11.69
N MET A 49 25.08 4.44 -11.65
CA MET A 49 24.14 4.71 -10.56
C MET A 49 23.02 3.65 -10.45
N LEU A 50 22.55 3.13 -11.58
CA LEU A 50 21.53 2.08 -11.63
C LEU A 50 22.10 0.71 -11.28
N ALA A 51 23.37 0.46 -11.58
CA ALA A 51 24.01 -0.84 -11.34
C ALA A 51 24.02 -1.22 -9.86
N LEU A 52 24.29 -0.29 -8.95
CA LEU A 52 24.36 -0.55 -7.52
C LEU A 52 23.00 -1.05 -6.96
N PRO A 53 21.84 -0.38 -7.19
CA PRO A 53 20.54 -0.91 -6.80
C PRO A 53 20.19 -2.24 -7.47
N LEU A 54 20.56 -2.43 -8.75
CA LEU A 54 20.30 -3.69 -9.45
C LEU A 54 21.11 -4.86 -8.90
N ILE A 55 22.38 -4.64 -8.57
CA ILE A 55 23.23 -5.66 -7.92
C ILE A 55 22.66 -6.00 -6.54
N TRP A 56 22.28 -4.99 -5.76
CA TRP A 56 21.64 -5.22 -4.47
C TRP A 56 20.34 -6.03 -4.62
N LEU A 57 19.50 -5.68 -5.56
CA LEU A 57 18.26 -6.40 -5.86
C LEU A 57 18.53 -7.85 -6.27
N ALA A 58 19.52 -8.07 -7.14
CA ALA A 58 19.91 -9.41 -7.60
C ALA A 58 20.40 -10.29 -6.44
N ILE A 59 21.24 -9.74 -5.55
CA ILE A 59 21.85 -10.50 -4.44
C ILE A 59 20.84 -10.70 -3.30
N PHE A 60 20.09 -9.68 -2.90
CA PHE A 60 19.28 -9.73 -1.68
C PHE A 60 17.78 -10.01 -1.92
N ALA A 61 17.29 -9.84 -3.15
CA ALA A 61 15.91 -10.17 -3.48
C ALA A 61 15.82 -11.43 -4.36
N TYR A 62 16.50 -11.46 -5.52
CA TYR A 62 16.38 -12.59 -6.46
C TYR A 62 17.14 -13.84 -6.03
N TRP A 63 18.37 -13.70 -5.51
CA TRP A 63 19.16 -14.85 -5.08
C TRP A 63 18.45 -15.67 -3.98
N PRO A 64 17.87 -15.08 -2.91
CA PRO A 64 17.14 -15.85 -1.92
C PRO A 64 15.88 -16.54 -2.46
N MET A 65 15.27 -16.04 -3.53
CA MET A 65 14.12 -16.71 -4.17
C MET A 65 14.45 -18.13 -4.66
N TYR A 66 15.73 -18.38 -4.96
CA TYR A 66 16.19 -19.72 -5.26
C TYR A 66 15.96 -20.70 -4.11
N GLY A 67 15.98 -20.21 -2.87
CA GLY A 67 15.66 -20.99 -1.67
C GLY A 67 14.22 -21.54 -1.62
N VAL A 68 13.31 -21.06 -2.47
CA VAL A 68 11.93 -21.60 -2.59
C VAL A 68 11.94 -23.10 -2.94
N ILE A 69 12.99 -23.60 -3.61
CA ILE A 69 13.15 -25.01 -3.96
C ILE A 69 13.16 -25.92 -2.70
N ILE A 70 13.52 -25.38 -1.53
CA ILE A 70 13.51 -26.07 -0.25
C ILE A 70 12.09 -26.56 0.12
N ALA A 71 11.04 -25.86 -0.32
CA ALA A 71 9.66 -26.27 -0.11
C ALA A 71 9.32 -27.65 -0.68
N PHE A 72 10.07 -28.08 -1.70
CA PHE A 72 9.86 -29.34 -2.44
C PHE A 72 10.90 -30.40 -2.11
N LYS A 73 11.76 -30.15 -1.11
CA LYS A 73 12.82 -31.07 -0.69
C LYS A 73 12.72 -31.40 0.79
N ASP A 74 13.16 -32.59 1.20
CA ASP A 74 13.44 -32.89 2.60
C ASP A 74 14.79 -32.26 2.98
N TYR A 75 14.80 -30.94 3.20
CA TYR A 75 16.01 -30.16 3.37
C TYR A 75 16.73 -30.53 4.67
N ASN A 76 18.00 -30.89 4.52
CA ASN A 76 18.92 -31.10 5.61
C ASN A 76 20.10 -30.10 5.49
N VAL A 77 20.38 -29.39 6.58
CA VAL A 77 21.43 -28.36 6.62
C VAL A 77 22.81 -28.91 6.24
N VAL A 78 23.10 -30.16 6.64
CA VAL A 78 24.39 -30.82 6.35
C VAL A 78 24.54 -31.14 4.87
N SER A 79 23.47 -31.60 4.21
CA SER A 79 23.47 -31.97 2.79
C SER A 79 23.28 -30.76 1.87
N GLY A 80 22.83 -29.64 2.42
CA GLY A 80 22.52 -28.42 1.66
C GLY A 80 21.33 -28.59 0.73
N ILE A 81 21.04 -27.55 -0.07
CA ILE A 81 19.89 -27.55 -0.99
C ILE A 81 20.04 -28.62 -2.08
N TRP A 82 21.24 -28.82 -2.60
CA TRP A 82 21.49 -29.75 -3.70
C TRP A 82 21.52 -31.22 -3.26
N GLY A 83 22.11 -31.50 -2.11
CA GLY A 83 22.23 -32.86 -1.59
C GLY A 83 20.97 -33.37 -0.89
N SER A 84 20.00 -32.54 -0.60
CA SER A 84 18.75 -32.94 0.03
C SER A 84 17.83 -33.67 -0.95
N PRO A 85 17.15 -34.77 -0.55
CA PRO A 85 16.26 -35.53 -1.42
C PRO A 85 15.01 -34.74 -1.78
N TRP A 86 14.43 -35.06 -2.95
CA TRP A 86 13.19 -34.46 -3.42
C TRP A 86 11.98 -35.04 -2.69
N ALA A 87 11.14 -34.17 -2.13
CA ALA A 87 9.93 -34.53 -1.37
C ALA A 87 8.61 -34.20 -2.09
N GLY A 88 8.68 -33.49 -3.24
CA GLY A 88 7.48 -33.07 -3.98
C GLY A 88 6.56 -32.17 -3.14
N PHE A 89 5.26 -32.45 -3.11
CA PHE A 89 4.26 -31.68 -2.40
C PHE A 89 4.00 -32.12 -0.95
N LYS A 90 4.77 -33.05 -0.40
CA LYS A 90 4.64 -33.61 0.95
C LYS A 90 4.37 -32.55 2.04
N TYR A 91 5.06 -31.43 2.00
CA TYR A 91 4.94 -30.39 3.02
C TYR A 91 3.71 -29.49 2.83
N PHE A 92 3.21 -29.38 1.61
CA PHE A 92 1.95 -28.71 1.32
C PHE A 92 0.77 -29.54 1.81
N ASP A 93 0.77 -30.83 1.50
CA ASP A 93 -0.28 -31.76 1.97
C ASP A 93 -0.31 -31.80 3.50
N ARG A 94 0.88 -31.95 4.14
CA ARG A 94 1.01 -31.89 5.60
C ARG A 94 0.44 -30.60 6.20
N PHE A 95 0.59 -29.44 5.52
CA PHE A 95 0.05 -28.18 6.02
C PHE A 95 -1.46 -28.15 5.89
N ILE A 96 -2.00 -28.54 4.73
CA ILE A 96 -3.45 -28.52 4.46
C ILE A 96 -4.19 -29.49 5.39
N GLU A 97 -3.60 -30.66 5.68
CA GLU A 97 -4.17 -31.68 6.58
C GLU A 97 -3.95 -31.36 8.05
N SER A 98 -3.12 -30.37 8.39
CA SER A 98 -2.84 -30.04 9.78
C SER A 98 -4.07 -29.46 10.49
N TYR A 99 -4.25 -29.80 11.76
CA TYR A 99 -5.31 -29.21 12.59
C TYR A 99 -5.20 -27.68 12.74
N GLN A 100 -4.01 -27.14 12.53
CA GLN A 100 -3.75 -25.70 12.63
C GLN A 100 -4.15 -24.93 11.35
N PHE A 101 -4.29 -25.62 10.22
CA PHE A 101 -4.52 -24.97 8.91
C PHE A 101 -5.67 -23.98 8.97
N TRP A 102 -6.86 -24.44 9.36
CA TRP A 102 -8.04 -23.57 9.39
C TRP A 102 -7.94 -22.46 10.44
N LYS A 103 -7.30 -22.73 11.59
CA LYS A 103 -7.06 -21.72 12.62
C LYS A 103 -6.19 -20.59 12.08
N LEU A 104 -5.06 -20.92 11.45
CA LEU A 104 -4.12 -19.96 10.90
C LEU A 104 -4.73 -19.13 9.77
N ILE A 105 -5.41 -19.78 8.83
CA ILE A 105 -6.11 -19.11 7.73
C ILE A 105 -7.16 -18.15 8.30
N LYS A 106 -8.03 -18.62 9.18
CA LYS A 106 -9.10 -17.81 9.78
C LYS A 106 -8.55 -16.61 10.54
N ASN A 107 -7.54 -16.83 11.38
CA ASN A 107 -6.94 -15.73 12.15
C ASN A 107 -6.27 -14.71 11.25
N THR A 108 -5.47 -15.15 10.26
CA THR A 108 -4.76 -14.26 9.33
C THR A 108 -5.75 -13.45 8.50
N VAL A 109 -6.73 -14.10 7.88
CA VAL A 109 -7.72 -13.43 7.03
C VAL A 109 -8.59 -12.48 7.86
N PHE A 110 -9.10 -12.95 9.02
CA PHE A 110 -9.97 -12.12 9.86
C PHE A 110 -9.25 -10.88 10.38
N LEU A 111 -8.00 -11.04 10.87
CA LEU A 111 -7.23 -9.92 11.39
C LEU A 111 -6.96 -8.89 10.29
N HIS A 112 -6.55 -9.34 9.10
CA HIS A 112 -6.28 -8.44 7.98
C HIS A 112 -7.55 -7.78 7.43
N VAL A 113 -8.65 -8.52 7.29
CA VAL A 113 -9.94 -7.94 6.84
C VAL A 113 -10.44 -6.92 7.85
N TYR A 114 -10.35 -7.22 9.14
CA TYR A 114 -10.72 -6.27 10.18
C TYR A 114 -9.83 -5.01 10.14
N GLU A 115 -8.51 -5.18 10.02
CA GLU A 115 -7.57 -4.09 9.85
C GLU A 115 -7.94 -3.26 8.60
N LEU A 116 -8.12 -3.89 7.44
CA LEU A 116 -8.46 -3.21 6.20
C LEU A 116 -9.76 -2.40 6.33
N VAL A 117 -10.83 -3.01 6.81
CA VAL A 117 -12.14 -2.34 6.92
C VAL A 117 -12.10 -1.19 7.93
N ALA A 118 -11.43 -1.38 9.06
CA ALA A 118 -11.35 -0.35 10.10
C ALA A 118 -10.38 0.78 9.75
N THR A 119 -9.21 0.46 9.15
CA THR A 119 -8.13 1.44 8.97
C THR A 119 -8.13 2.10 7.60
N PHE A 120 -8.63 1.46 6.54
CA PHE A 120 -8.62 2.00 5.18
C PHE A 120 -9.40 3.32 5.01
N PRO A 121 -10.60 3.51 5.62
CA PRO A 121 -11.34 4.75 5.51
C PRO A 121 -10.69 5.93 6.28
N LEU A 122 -9.93 5.66 7.34
CA LEU A 122 -9.43 6.69 8.25
C LEU A 122 -8.50 7.72 7.58
N PRO A 123 -7.49 7.31 6.80
CA PRO A 123 -6.64 8.25 6.06
C PRO A 123 -7.41 9.09 5.04
N ILE A 124 -8.43 8.50 4.40
CA ILE A 124 -9.30 9.20 3.44
C ILE A 124 -10.08 10.29 4.15
N ILE A 125 -10.75 9.94 5.25
CA ILE A 125 -11.52 10.89 6.06
C ILE A 125 -10.60 12.00 6.57
N LEU A 126 -9.42 11.65 7.10
CA LEU A 126 -8.44 12.61 7.59
C LEU A 126 -7.98 13.57 6.49
N ALA A 127 -7.66 13.05 5.31
CA ALA A 127 -7.23 13.86 4.16
C ALA A 127 -8.33 14.84 3.72
N LEU A 128 -9.58 14.38 3.59
CA LEU A 128 -10.73 15.23 3.25
C LEU A 128 -10.98 16.31 4.31
N CYS A 129 -10.89 15.95 5.60
CA CYS A 129 -10.99 16.91 6.69
C CYS A 129 -9.89 17.97 6.61
N LEU A 130 -8.63 17.56 6.46
CA LEU A 130 -7.48 18.47 6.38
C LEU A 130 -7.53 19.37 5.15
N ASN A 131 -8.02 18.88 4.01
CA ASN A 131 -8.20 19.66 2.77
C ASN A 131 -9.26 20.76 2.94
N THR A 132 -10.30 20.51 3.76
CA THR A 132 -11.40 21.45 3.98
C THR A 132 -11.05 22.58 4.97
N VAL A 133 -9.96 22.42 5.76
CA VAL A 133 -9.54 23.37 6.78
C VAL A 133 -8.95 24.63 6.16
N ARG A 134 -9.54 25.79 6.47
CA ARG A 134 -9.06 27.10 5.95
C ARG A 134 -7.81 27.63 6.65
N LYS A 135 -7.68 27.38 7.95
CA LYS A 135 -6.57 27.91 8.75
C LYS A 135 -5.32 27.05 8.54
N LYS A 136 -4.35 27.52 7.78
CA LYS A 136 -3.10 26.81 7.46
C LYS A 136 -2.33 26.36 8.71
N TRP A 137 -2.32 27.17 9.76
CA TRP A 137 -1.67 26.78 11.02
C TRP A 137 -2.31 25.53 11.63
N PHE A 138 -3.64 25.50 11.74
CA PHE A 138 -4.37 24.35 12.28
C PHE A 138 -4.15 23.08 11.44
N SER A 139 -4.23 23.19 10.11
CA SER A 139 -3.96 22.08 9.20
C SER A 139 -2.55 21.52 9.38
N ARG A 140 -1.53 22.39 9.46
CA ARG A 140 -0.14 21.98 9.68
C ARG A 140 0.06 21.32 11.04
N SER A 141 -0.50 21.88 12.10
CA SER A 141 -0.41 21.29 13.46
C SER A 141 -1.11 19.94 13.53
N ALA A 142 -2.31 19.81 12.95
CA ALA A 142 -3.03 18.55 12.88
C ALA A 142 -2.24 17.49 12.08
N GLN A 143 -1.64 17.88 10.96
CA GLN A 143 -0.75 17.00 10.19
C GLN A 143 0.45 16.54 11.03
N LEU A 144 1.14 17.47 11.69
CA LEU A 144 2.31 17.13 12.52
C LEU A 144 1.94 16.12 13.63
N ILE A 145 0.86 16.39 14.35
CA ILE A 145 0.39 15.53 15.44
C ILE A 145 -0.01 14.14 14.94
N THR A 146 -0.72 14.07 13.81
CA THR A 146 -1.19 12.79 13.26
C THR A 146 -0.10 12.01 12.53
N TYR A 147 0.96 12.68 12.03
CA TYR A 147 2.08 12.01 11.34
C TYR A 147 3.13 11.50 12.32
N ALA A 148 3.30 12.17 13.47
CA ALA A 148 4.34 11.86 14.45
C ALA A 148 4.34 10.39 14.91
N PRO A 149 3.20 9.72 15.19
CA PRO A 149 3.17 8.33 15.62
C PRO A 149 3.80 7.36 14.61
N HIS A 150 3.78 7.67 13.33
CA HIS A 150 4.37 6.81 12.29
C HIS A 150 5.88 6.60 12.45
N PHE A 151 6.59 7.56 13.05
CA PHE A 151 8.03 7.49 13.27
C PHE A 151 8.43 6.72 14.54
N ILE A 152 7.45 6.27 15.32
CA ILE A 152 7.68 5.42 16.49
C ILE A 152 7.87 3.97 16.00
N SER A 153 8.94 3.30 16.47
CA SER A 153 9.17 1.90 16.10
C SER A 153 8.06 0.98 16.62
N THR A 154 7.80 -0.11 15.92
CA THR A 154 6.80 -1.12 16.32
C THR A 154 7.04 -1.65 17.72
N VAL A 155 8.30 -1.88 18.09
CA VAL A 155 8.68 -2.35 19.43
C VAL A 155 8.24 -1.35 20.52
N VAL A 156 8.49 -0.06 20.30
CA VAL A 156 8.08 0.98 21.26
C VAL A 156 6.56 1.11 21.32
N VAL A 157 5.86 1.02 20.18
CA VAL A 157 4.38 1.04 20.16
C VAL A 157 3.82 -0.13 20.97
N VAL A 158 4.33 -1.34 20.75
CA VAL A 158 3.88 -2.50 21.52
C VAL A 158 4.25 -2.37 23.00
N GLY A 159 5.45 -1.88 23.33
CA GLY A 159 5.84 -1.57 24.69
C GLY A 159 4.88 -0.59 25.39
N LEU A 160 4.46 0.47 24.67
CA LEU A 160 3.44 1.41 25.18
C LEU A 160 2.09 0.70 25.40
N ILE A 161 1.66 -0.18 24.49
CA ILE A 161 0.42 -0.94 24.66
C ILE A 161 0.51 -1.78 25.93
N VAL A 162 1.59 -2.55 26.11
CA VAL A 162 1.80 -3.39 27.31
C VAL A 162 1.74 -2.56 28.60
N VAL A 163 2.41 -1.41 28.64
CA VAL A 163 2.39 -0.53 29.82
C VAL A 163 0.99 0.05 30.07
N LEU A 164 0.34 0.55 29.00
CA LEU A 164 -0.99 1.18 29.12
C LEU A 164 -2.09 0.18 29.50
N THR A 165 -1.96 -1.08 29.06
CA THR A 165 -2.96 -2.14 29.31
C THR A 165 -2.63 -3.02 30.50
N ASN A 166 -1.57 -2.73 31.25
CA ASN A 166 -1.18 -3.52 32.43
C ASN A 166 -2.35 -3.64 33.42
N PRO A 167 -2.71 -4.84 33.88
CA PRO A 167 -3.85 -5.04 34.79
C PRO A 167 -3.77 -4.23 36.09
N ASN A 168 -2.58 -4.04 36.65
CA ASN A 168 -2.41 -3.43 37.95
C ASN A 168 -2.11 -1.92 37.89
N THR A 169 -1.31 -1.49 36.91
CA THR A 169 -0.78 -0.13 36.84
C THR A 169 -1.17 0.63 35.58
N GLY A 170 -1.78 -0.05 34.61
CA GLY A 170 -2.10 0.54 33.30
C GLY A 170 -3.20 1.58 33.38
N VAL A 171 -3.03 2.67 32.62
CA VAL A 171 -3.99 3.78 32.53
C VAL A 171 -5.37 3.27 32.04
N SER A 172 -5.41 2.30 31.13
CA SER A 172 -6.66 1.71 30.66
C SER A 172 -7.48 1.08 31.80
N ASN A 173 -6.83 0.35 32.70
CA ASN A 173 -7.51 -0.24 33.85
C ASN A 173 -7.90 0.78 34.92
N GLN A 174 -7.10 1.84 35.09
CA GLN A 174 -7.51 2.97 35.95
C GLN A 174 -8.78 3.64 35.43
N LEU A 175 -8.87 3.86 34.10
CA LEU A 175 -10.08 4.42 33.49
C LEU A 175 -11.28 3.48 33.61
N LEU A 176 -11.11 2.17 33.38
CA LEU A 176 -12.16 1.17 33.56
C LEU A 176 -12.65 1.12 35.01
N GLY A 177 -11.75 1.29 35.99
CA GLY A 177 -12.06 1.36 37.40
C GLY A 177 -12.99 2.52 37.77
N LEU A 178 -12.94 3.67 37.06
CA LEU A 178 -13.88 4.78 37.23
C LEU A 178 -15.34 4.40 36.90
N PHE A 179 -15.50 3.41 36.02
CA PHE A 179 -16.82 2.87 35.65
C PHE A 179 -17.20 1.62 36.45
N GLY A 180 -16.45 1.29 37.53
CA GLY A 180 -16.70 0.12 38.36
C GLY A 180 -16.31 -1.23 37.73
N ILE A 181 -15.55 -1.20 36.61
CA ILE A 181 -15.04 -2.43 35.97
C ILE A 181 -13.71 -2.79 36.65
N GLY A 182 -13.64 -4.02 37.17
CA GLY A 182 -12.41 -4.54 37.82
C GLY A 182 -11.23 -4.64 36.86
N PRO A 183 -10.01 -4.88 37.37
CA PRO A 183 -8.83 -5.00 36.55
C PRO A 183 -8.98 -6.15 35.52
N VAL A 184 -8.77 -5.83 34.23
CA VAL A 184 -8.86 -6.77 33.11
C VAL A 184 -7.50 -6.90 32.45
N ASP A 185 -7.07 -8.14 32.19
CA ASP A 185 -5.89 -8.39 31.35
C ASP A 185 -6.25 -8.25 29.87
N LEU A 186 -6.20 -7.01 29.35
CA LEU A 186 -6.54 -6.70 27.97
C LEU A 186 -5.56 -7.35 26.96
N MET A 187 -4.31 -7.57 27.33
CA MET A 187 -3.31 -8.23 26.46
C MET A 187 -3.44 -9.75 26.47
N GLY A 188 -3.86 -10.34 27.60
CA GLY A 188 -4.12 -11.78 27.70
C GLY A 188 -5.45 -12.20 27.12
N ASP A 189 -6.40 -11.26 26.96
CA ASP A 189 -7.71 -11.57 26.40
C ASP A 189 -7.63 -11.79 24.89
N SER A 190 -7.97 -13.00 24.45
CA SER A 190 -8.04 -13.39 23.03
C SER A 190 -9.00 -12.50 22.22
N GLY A 191 -10.10 -12.04 22.81
CA GLY A 191 -11.07 -11.14 22.16
C GLY A 191 -10.50 -9.75 21.92
N MET A 192 -9.79 -9.21 22.93
CA MET A 192 -9.23 -7.86 22.90
C MET A 192 -7.98 -7.72 22.03
N PHE A 193 -7.22 -8.81 21.83
CA PHE A 193 -6.01 -8.79 21.01
C PHE A 193 -6.22 -8.11 19.65
N ARG A 194 -7.26 -8.50 18.92
CA ARG A 194 -7.55 -7.96 17.58
C ARG A 194 -7.85 -6.46 17.59
N HIS A 195 -8.57 -6.01 18.60
CA HIS A 195 -8.87 -4.58 18.77
C HIS A 195 -7.63 -3.77 19.09
N LEU A 196 -6.81 -4.23 20.03
CA LEU A 196 -5.54 -3.57 20.38
C LEU A 196 -4.61 -3.50 19.17
N TYR A 197 -4.50 -4.59 18.41
CA TYR A 197 -3.68 -4.64 17.20
C TYR A 197 -4.16 -3.63 16.15
N VAL A 198 -5.45 -3.66 15.79
CA VAL A 198 -6.01 -2.85 14.70
C VAL A 198 -6.00 -1.36 15.06
N TRP A 199 -6.52 -0.99 16.23
CA TRP A 199 -6.67 0.42 16.57
C TRP A 199 -5.34 1.11 16.90
N SER A 200 -4.38 0.40 17.49
CA SER A 200 -3.02 0.94 17.66
C SER A 200 -2.31 1.10 16.32
N GLY A 201 -2.54 0.19 15.36
CA GLY A 201 -2.05 0.34 13.98
C GLY A 201 -2.69 1.53 13.26
N ALA A 202 -3.99 1.68 13.39
CA ALA A 202 -4.71 2.84 12.87
C ALA A 202 -4.13 4.15 13.38
N TRP A 203 -3.94 4.28 14.70
CA TRP A 203 -3.33 5.44 15.32
C TRP A 203 -1.92 5.71 14.79
N GLN A 204 -1.11 4.67 14.62
CA GLN A 204 0.27 4.80 14.16
C GLN A 204 0.38 5.22 12.70
N THR A 205 -0.53 4.75 11.83
CA THR A 205 -0.33 4.85 10.36
C THR A 205 -1.28 5.78 9.65
N MET A 206 -2.47 6.10 10.20
CA MET A 206 -3.51 6.84 9.48
C MET A 206 -3.05 8.22 8.99
N GLY A 207 -2.26 8.93 9.79
CA GLY A 207 -1.78 10.27 9.44
C GLY A 207 -0.83 10.23 8.26
N PHE A 208 0.16 9.36 8.30
CA PHE A 208 1.13 9.22 7.23
C PHE A 208 0.49 8.72 5.93
N SER A 209 -0.43 7.77 6.03
CA SER A 209 -1.20 7.27 4.88
C SER A 209 -2.09 8.35 4.24
N ALA A 210 -2.56 9.33 5.02
CA ALA A 210 -3.35 10.44 4.49
C ALA A 210 -2.56 11.35 3.53
N ILE A 211 -1.23 11.35 3.57
CA ILE A 211 -0.38 12.16 2.68
C ILE A 211 -0.65 11.83 1.21
N ILE A 212 -0.82 10.55 0.88
CA ILE A 212 -1.06 10.12 -0.51
C ILE A 212 -2.38 10.69 -1.03
N TYR A 213 -3.42 10.66 -0.20
CA TYR A 213 -4.72 11.23 -0.56
C TYR A 213 -4.70 12.75 -0.63
N LEU A 214 -3.97 13.42 0.28
CA LEU A 214 -3.76 14.86 0.22
C LEU A 214 -3.02 15.27 -1.07
N ALA A 215 -2.01 14.51 -1.47
CA ALA A 215 -1.32 14.74 -2.74
C ALA A 215 -2.27 14.62 -3.94
N ALA A 216 -3.15 13.61 -3.94
CA ALA A 216 -4.16 13.47 -4.99
C ALA A 216 -5.14 14.65 -4.99
N LEU A 217 -5.55 15.15 -3.83
CA LEU A 217 -6.44 16.32 -3.72
C LEU A 217 -5.80 17.60 -4.24
N THR A 218 -4.47 17.75 -4.18
CA THR A 218 -3.79 18.92 -4.75
C THR A 218 -3.86 18.99 -6.28
N SER A 219 -4.17 17.88 -6.95
CA SER A 219 -4.34 17.84 -8.41
C SER A 219 -5.72 18.31 -8.89
N VAL A 220 -6.66 18.53 -7.97
CA VAL A 220 -8.01 19.04 -8.29
C VAL A 220 -7.92 20.51 -8.69
N PRO A 221 -8.38 20.90 -9.90
CA PRO A 221 -8.38 22.29 -10.34
C PRO A 221 -9.20 23.17 -9.40
N PRO A 222 -8.67 24.31 -8.92
CA PRO A 222 -9.39 25.22 -8.03
C PRO A 222 -10.69 25.75 -8.63
N GLU A 223 -10.74 25.87 -9.96
CA GLU A 223 -11.89 26.37 -10.71
C GLU A 223 -13.17 25.54 -10.47
N LEU A 224 -13.01 24.21 -10.24
CA LEU A 224 -14.15 23.35 -9.91
C LEU A 224 -14.78 23.72 -8.57
N HIS A 225 -13.96 24.07 -7.57
CA HIS A 225 -14.45 24.53 -6.29
C HIS A 225 -15.07 25.92 -6.35
N GLU A 226 -14.50 26.82 -7.18
CA GLU A 226 -15.02 28.17 -7.38
C GLU A 226 -16.37 28.12 -8.08
N ALA A 227 -16.51 27.36 -9.17
CA ALA A 227 -17.79 27.17 -9.85
C ALA A 227 -18.86 26.60 -8.92
N ALA A 228 -18.51 25.57 -8.15
CA ALA A 228 -19.44 24.97 -7.18
C ALA A 228 -19.86 25.96 -6.07
N ILE A 229 -19.00 26.91 -5.69
CA ILE A 229 -19.36 27.98 -4.73
C ILE A 229 -20.36 28.94 -5.33
N VAL A 230 -20.16 29.34 -6.59
CA VAL A 230 -21.09 30.21 -7.33
C VAL A 230 -22.46 29.54 -7.46
N ASP A 231 -22.48 28.22 -7.69
CA ASP A 231 -23.70 27.40 -7.73
C ASP A 231 -24.34 27.15 -6.35
N GLY A 232 -23.80 27.76 -5.27
CA GLY A 232 -24.34 27.63 -3.91
C GLY A 232 -24.05 26.28 -3.23
N ALA A 233 -23.09 25.48 -3.72
CA ALA A 233 -22.75 24.20 -3.12
C ALA A 233 -22.12 24.37 -1.74
N SER A 234 -22.64 23.66 -0.73
CA SER A 234 -22.07 23.59 0.60
C SER A 234 -20.70 22.88 0.59
N ARG A 235 -19.91 23.06 1.65
CA ARG A 235 -18.60 22.39 1.78
C ARG A 235 -18.72 20.86 1.67
N LEU A 236 -19.70 20.27 2.35
CA LEU A 236 -19.92 18.82 2.34
C LEU A 236 -20.29 18.34 0.93
N ARG A 237 -21.10 19.10 0.18
CA ARG A 237 -21.46 18.77 -1.19
C ARG A 237 -20.24 18.77 -2.11
N ARG A 238 -19.31 19.73 -1.94
CA ARG A 238 -18.04 19.76 -2.70
C ARG A 238 -17.13 18.59 -2.35
N VAL A 239 -17.02 18.21 -1.08
CA VAL A 239 -16.26 17.02 -0.66
C VAL A 239 -16.79 15.77 -1.35
N TRP A 240 -18.12 15.56 -1.36
CA TRP A 240 -18.72 14.37 -1.96
C TRP A 240 -18.66 14.32 -3.49
N HIS A 241 -18.75 15.47 -4.17
CA HIS A 241 -18.88 15.51 -5.63
C HIS A 241 -17.59 15.93 -6.36
N ILE A 242 -16.62 16.51 -5.68
CA ILE A 242 -15.35 16.95 -6.27
C ILE A 242 -14.18 16.20 -5.63
N ASP A 243 -13.99 16.34 -4.31
CA ASP A 243 -12.81 15.80 -3.63
C ASP A 243 -12.82 14.27 -3.60
N LEU A 244 -13.91 13.66 -3.16
CA LEU A 244 -14.02 12.20 -3.04
C LEU A 244 -13.86 11.49 -4.39
N PRO A 245 -14.53 11.88 -5.48
CA PRO A 245 -14.29 11.29 -6.80
C PRO A 245 -12.85 11.44 -7.29
N ALA A 246 -12.18 12.54 -6.97
CA ALA A 246 -10.80 12.78 -7.38
C ALA A 246 -9.80 11.80 -6.73
N ILE A 247 -10.05 11.35 -5.50
CA ILE A 247 -9.17 10.39 -4.79
C ILE A 247 -9.53 8.93 -5.06
N VAL A 248 -10.73 8.63 -5.58
CA VAL A 248 -11.18 7.24 -5.84
C VAL A 248 -10.16 6.43 -6.65
N PRO A 249 -9.54 6.92 -7.74
CA PRO A 249 -8.56 6.14 -8.49
C PRO A 249 -7.38 5.70 -7.62
N VAL A 250 -6.86 6.60 -6.78
CA VAL A 250 -5.76 6.30 -5.85
C VAL A 250 -6.21 5.33 -4.77
N ALA A 251 -7.41 5.53 -4.21
CA ALA A 251 -7.98 4.64 -3.21
C ALA A 251 -8.16 3.21 -3.76
N VAL A 252 -8.63 3.06 -5.00
CA VAL A 252 -8.78 1.75 -5.64
C VAL A 252 -7.43 1.05 -5.82
N ILE A 253 -6.40 1.76 -6.26
CA ILE A 253 -5.05 1.19 -6.39
C ILE A 253 -4.53 0.71 -5.04
N LEU A 254 -4.64 1.54 -3.99
CA LEU A 254 -4.20 1.17 -2.66
C LEU A 254 -5.03 0.00 -2.07
N LEU A 255 -6.33 -0.06 -2.36
CA LEU A 255 -7.18 -1.17 -1.96
C LEU A 255 -6.74 -2.49 -2.62
N ILE A 256 -6.44 -2.46 -3.94
CA ILE A 256 -5.95 -3.65 -4.66
C ILE A 256 -4.66 -4.16 -4.03
N LEU A 257 -3.71 -3.26 -3.72
CA LEU A 257 -2.44 -3.63 -3.08
C LEU A 257 -2.67 -4.23 -1.69
N ASN A 258 -3.58 -3.67 -0.90
CA ASN A 258 -3.95 -4.23 0.41
C ASN A 258 -4.60 -5.63 0.28
N ILE A 259 -5.49 -5.84 -0.69
CA ILE A 259 -6.08 -7.17 -0.93
C ILE A 259 -5.01 -8.17 -1.34
N GLY A 260 -4.03 -7.77 -2.16
CA GLY A 260 -2.90 -8.63 -2.53
C GLY A 260 -2.06 -9.10 -1.34
N SER A 261 -2.02 -8.32 -0.27
CA SER A 261 -1.29 -8.63 0.97
C SER A 261 -2.14 -9.24 2.09
N ILE A 262 -3.36 -9.69 1.81
CA ILE A 262 -4.33 -10.15 2.83
C ILE A 262 -3.82 -11.29 3.72
N LEU A 263 -2.90 -12.10 3.23
CA LEU A 263 -2.25 -13.15 4.02
C LEU A 263 -0.92 -12.72 4.64
N SER A 264 -0.55 -11.43 4.52
CA SER A 264 0.65 -10.83 5.10
C SER A 264 0.25 -9.82 6.18
N VAL A 265 -0.03 -10.30 7.36
CA VAL A 265 -0.29 -9.45 8.54
C VAL A 265 1.04 -9.00 9.14
N GLY A 266 1.11 -7.80 9.69
CA GLY A 266 2.33 -7.22 10.24
C GLY A 266 3.03 -8.13 11.25
N PHE A 267 3.94 -8.97 10.76
CA PHE A 267 4.63 -10.05 11.49
C PHE A 267 5.23 -9.58 12.82
N GLU A 268 6.01 -8.51 12.78
CA GLU A 268 6.73 -7.98 13.94
C GLU A 268 5.76 -7.59 15.08
N LYS A 269 4.71 -6.83 14.74
CA LYS A 269 3.74 -6.36 15.71
C LYS A 269 2.94 -7.51 16.32
N VAL A 270 2.48 -8.44 15.49
CA VAL A 270 1.75 -9.63 15.97
C VAL A 270 2.64 -10.47 16.88
N LEU A 271 3.89 -10.73 16.48
CA LEU A 271 4.84 -11.52 17.28
C LEU A 271 5.11 -10.89 18.66
N LEU A 272 5.29 -9.58 18.70
CA LEU A 272 5.55 -8.84 19.94
C LEU A 272 4.31 -8.76 20.85
N MET A 273 3.11 -8.80 20.29
CA MET A 273 1.85 -8.76 21.05
C MET A 273 1.36 -10.16 21.48
N GLN A 274 1.93 -11.25 20.91
CA GLN A 274 1.55 -12.61 21.26
C GLN A 274 2.02 -12.97 22.67
N ASN A 275 1.15 -13.66 23.42
CA ASN A 275 1.47 -14.34 24.68
C ASN A 275 0.71 -15.68 24.74
N SER A 276 0.99 -16.50 25.76
CA SER A 276 0.38 -17.84 25.91
C SER A 276 -1.15 -17.82 26.02
N LEU A 277 -1.74 -16.72 26.48
CA LEU A 277 -3.19 -16.59 26.74
C LEU A 277 -3.97 -16.18 25.49
N ASN A 278 -3.34 -15.43 24.54
CA ASN A 278 -4.02 -14.90 23.37
C ASN A 278 -3.73 -15.64 22.05
N LEU A 279 -2.92 -16.72 22.07
CA LEU A 279 -2.52 -17.48 20.88
C LEU A 279 -3.69 -18.01 20.04
N ASP A 280 -4.87 -18.20 20.64
CA ASP A 280 -6.03 -18.68 19.89
C ASP A 280 -6.46 -17.73 18.79
N THR A 281 -6.31 -16.44 18.99
CA THR A 281 -6.67 -15.38 18.02
C THR A 281 -5.47 -14.67 17.42
N ALA A 282 -4.33 -14.67 18.11
CA ALA A 282 -3.14 -13.96 17.72
C ALA A 282 -2.21 -14.77 16.81
N GLU A 283 -2.32 -16.10 16.79
CA GLU A 283 -1.45 -16.91 15.93
C GLU A 283 -1.88 -16.81 14.46
N VAL A 284 -1.00 -16.23 13.65
CA VAL A 284 -1.17 -16.02 12.20
C VAL A 284 -0.12 -16.82 11.43
N ILE A 285 -0.30 -16.95 10.11
CA ILE A 285 0.60 -17.75 9.26
C ILE A 285 2.05 -17.32 9.45
N ASP A 286 2.34 -16.01 9.44
CA ASP A 286 3.72 -15.50 9.52
C ASP A 286 4.42 -15.84 10.83
N THR A 287 3.72 -15.67 11.94
CA THR A 287 4.28 -16.01 13.26
C THR A 287 4.43 -17.51 13.46
N TYR A 288 3.54 -18.29 12.89
CA TYR A 288 3.65 -19.76 12.88
C TYR A 288 4.87 -20.23 12.07
N VAL A 289 5.04 -19.71 10.84
CA VAL A 289 6.19 -19.99 9.97
C VAL A 289 7.51 -19.65 10.70
N TYR A 290 7.57 -18.50 11.35
CA TYR A 290 8.73 -18.10 12.13
C TYR A 290 9.03 -19.09 13.28
N LYS A 291 8.00 -19.46 14.05
CA LYS A 291 8.15 -20.38 15.18
C LYS A 291 8.69 -21.75 14.75
N ILE A 292 8.10 -22.34 13.69
CA ILE A 292 8.52 -23.68 13.24
C ILE A 292 9.81 -23.68 12.43
N GLY A 293 10.07 -22.58 11.70
CA GLY A 293 11.22 -22.47 10.79
C GLY A 293 12.49 -21.98 11.46
N LEU A 294 12.38 -21.06 12.43
CA LEU A 294 13.54 -20.37 13.00
C LEU A 294 13.62 -20.43 14.52
N ALA A 295 12.49 -20.38 15.23
CA ALA A 295 12.48 -20.31 16.69
C ALA A 295 12.36 -21.69 17.37
N SER A 296 12.11 -22.76 16.62
CA SER A 296 12.03 -24.12 17.14
C SER A 296 13.42 -24.69 17.45
N ALA A 297 13.53 -25.51 18.47
CA ALA A 297 14.73 -26.28 18.78
C ALA A 297 15.17 -27.21 17.61
N VAL A 298 14.20 -27.69 16.83
CA VAL A 298 14.42 -28.46 15.59
C VAL A 298 13.73 -27.72 14.45
N PRO A 299 14.45 -26.82 13.73
CA PRO A 299 13.87 -26.02 12.66
C PRO A 299 13.37 -26.89 11.50
N GLN A 300 12.15 -26.67 11.05
CA GLN A 300 11.53 -27.36 9.93
C GLN A 300 11.51 -26.45 8.69
N PHE A 301 12.70 -26.22 8.11
CA PHE A 301 12.88 -25.28 7.01
C PHE A 301 11.99 -25.57 5.79
N SER A 302 11.91 -26.86 5.37
CA SER A 302 11.08 -27.27 4.23
C SER A 302 9.60 -26.98 4.47
N TYR A 303 9.11 -27.31 5.65
CA TYR A 303 7.71 -27.09 6.02
C TYR A 303 7.38 -25.60 6.13
N ALA A 304 8.24 -24.82 6.78
CA ALA A 304 8.10 -23.36 6.87
C ALA A 304 8.11 -22.69 5.50
N THR A 305 9.04 -23.12 4.60
CA THR A 305 9.13 -22.59 3.24
C THR A 305 7.90 -22.95 2.41
N ALA A 306 7.37 -24.17 2.54
CA ALA A 306 6.15 -24.57 1.85
C ALA A 306 4.94 -23.73 2.26
N ILE A 307 4.77 -23.44 3.56
CA ILE A 307 3.70 -22.57 4.06
C ILE A 307 3.89 -21.13 3.55
N GLY A 308 5.12 -20.62 3.58
CA GLY A 308 5.43 -19.29 3.04
C GLY A 308 5.15 -19.17 1.54
N LEU A 309 5.48 -20.20 0.75
CA LEU A 309 5.18 -20.26 -0.68
C LEU A 309 3.66 -20.36 -0.94
N PHE A 310 2.95 -21.22 -0.21
CA PHE A 310 1.49 -21.33 -0.26
C PHE A 310 0.83 -19.95 -0.04
N ARG A 311 1.23 -19.23 1.02
CA ARG A 311 0.76 -17.89 1.29
C ARG A 311 1.03 -16.93 0.12
N SER A 312 2.24 -16.95 -0.43
CA SER A 312 2.65 -16.05 -1.51
C SER A 312 1.86 -16.30 -2.80
N VAL A 313 1.60 -17.57 -3.14
CA VAL A 313 0.80 -17.97 -4.31
C VAL A 313 -0.65 -17.49 -4.15
N ILE A 314 -1.26 -17.69 -2.99
CA ILE A 314 -2.62 -17.21 -2.74
C ILE A 314 -2.68 -15.67 -2.79
N GLY A 315 -1.71 -14.98 -2.19
CA GLY A 315 -1.62 -13.52 -2.25
C GLY A 315 -1.54 -13.01 -3.69
N LEU A 316 -0.72 -13.67 -4.54
CA LEU A 316 -0.62 -13.34 -5.96
C LEU A 316 -1.96 -13.55 -6.70
N VAL A 317 -2.62 -14.69 -6.46
CA VAL A 317 -3.94 -14.98 -7.05
C VAL A 317 -4.96 -13.93 -6.64
N LEU A 318 -5.03 -13.57 -5.37
CA LEU A 318 -5.93 -12.54 -4.86
C LEU A 318 -5.62 -11.16 -5.46
N LEU A 319 -4.33 -10.81 -5.60
CA LEU A 319 -3.91 -9.56 -6.25
C LEU A 319 -4.39 -9.50 -7.72
N VAL A 320 -4.18 -10.57 -8.48
CA VAL A 320 -4.61 -10.65 -9.88
C VAL A 320 -6.13 -10.56 -9.99
N LEU A 321 -6.86 -11.27 -9.13
CA LEU A 321 -8.32 -11.22 -9.09
C LEU A 321 -8.83 -9.82 -8.72
N ALA A 322 -8.27 -9.19 -7.69
CA ALA A 322 -8.63 -7.84 -7.27
C ALA A 322 -8.36 -6.81 -8.38
N ASN A 323 -7.18 -6.89 -9.03
CA ASN A 323 -6.82 -6.01 -10.15
C ASN A 323 -7.77 -6.20 -11.35
N THR A 324 -8.10 -7.46 -11.70
CA THR A 324 -9.03 -7.77 -12.79
C THR A 324 -10.44 -7.24 -12.49
N PHE A 325 -10.89 -7.40 -11.25
CA PHE A 325 -12.18 -6.87 -10.79
C PHE A 325 -12.21 -5.33 -10.86
N ALA A 326 -11.18 -4.67 -10.32
CA ALA A 326 -11.08 -3.21 -10.34
C ALA A 326 -11.01 -2.65 -11.76
N ARG A 327 -10.26 -3.30 -12.67
CA ARG A 327 -10.21 -2.93 -14.10
C ARG A 327 -11.60 -2.97 -14.74
N ARG A 328 -12.42 -3.95 -14.38
CA ARG A 328 -13.75 -4.13 -14.97
C ARG A 328 -14.79 -3.15 -14.41
N PHE A 329 -14.73 -2.83 -13.12
CA PHE A 329 -15.77 -2.05 -12.43
C PHE A 329 -15.36 -0.61 -12.11
N ALA A 330 -14.10 -0.36 -11.74
CA ALA A 330 -13.63 0.96 -11.32
C ALA A 330 -12.89 1.72 -12.42
N LYS A 331 -12.66 1.12 -13.60
CA LYS A 331 -11.85 1.68 -14.70
C LYS A 331 -10.44 2.15 -14.24
N SER A 332 -10.00 1.67 -13.10
CA SER A 332 -8.68 1.94 -12.50
C SER A 332 -8.02 0.61 -12.20
N SER A 333 -6.76 0.43 -12.60
CA SER A 333 -6.02 -0.83 -12.41
C SER A 333 -4.54 -0.53 -12.23
N LEU A 334 -3.78 -1.53 -11.75
CA LEU A 334 -2.33 -1.42 -11.63
C LEU A 334 -1.62 -1.55 -12.99
N TRP A 335 -2.15 -2.36 -13.89
CA TRP A 335 -1.67 -2.58 -15.27
C TRP A 335 -2.82 -2.84 -16.22
#